data_36f8a35876c47793442064da1840dd9c
#
_entry.id   36f8a35876c47793442064da1840dd9c
#
_cell.length_a   1.000
_cell.length_b   1.000
_cell.length_c   1.000
_cell.angle_alpha   90.00
_cell.angle_beta   90.00
_cell.angle_gamma   90.00
#
_symmetry.space_group_name_H-M   'P 1'
#
loop_
_entity.id
_entity.type
_entity.pdbx_description
1 polymer ?
#
loop_
_entity_poly.entity_id
_entity_poly.type
_entity_poly.pdbx_seq_one_letter_code
_entity_poly.pdbx_strand_id
1 'polypeptide(L)'
;MKAAIGLIFDLDGTLVDTRQGIASSIEYAISRILPHRKVDPKVVTIGPPLRVMLRRLLGSVTSAEVDALEAVFRKQYDTEGYKQSRLYPGVDSTLNSLVALGLPCFVLTNKPKTPTNLILNYYGIAKYITAAVCPDSVVPPFVSKLEAAKSIMSRFDLTRNSILVGDSSDDAEAAHGASIRFVAAAYGYGNAHRITQYSDCEQILLFSEILKFAPPRTLMLT
;
A
#
# COMPACT_ATOMS: atom_id res chain seq x y z
N MET A 1 28.29 -1.80 1.72
CA MET A 1 27.47 -2.91 1.15
C MET A 1 27.30 -2.60 -0.34
N LYS A 2 27.20 -3.61 -1.21
CA LYS A 2 26.90 -3.32 -2.63
C LYS A 2 25.46 -2.84 -2.73
N ALA A 3 25.24 -1.81 -3.56
CA ALA A 3 23.91 -1.28 -3.83
C ALA A 3 23.01 -2.37 -4.44
N ALA A 4 21.84 -2.60 -3.86
CA ALA A 4 20.93 -3.69 -4.21
C ALA A 4 19.77 -3.21 -5.10
N ILE A 5 19.22 -4.11 -5.90
CA ILE A 5 17.93 -3.90 -6.57
C ILE A 5 16.85 -4.34 -5.60
N GLY A 6 15.99 -3.42 -5.17
CA GLY A 6 14.86 -3.67 -4.28
C GLY A 6 13.53 -3.70 -5.01
N LEU A 7 12.61 -4.52 -4.53
CA LEU A 7 11.22 -4.51 -4.94
C LEU A 7 10.38 -3.87 -3.84
N ILE A 8 9.74 -2.77 -4.16
CA ILE A 8 8.94 -1.97 -3.24
C ILE A 8 7.48 -2.13 -3.64
N PHE A 9 6.62 -2.54 -2.74
CA PHE A 9 5.21 -2.80 -2.99
C PHE A 9 4.33 -1.89 -2.17
N ASP A 10 3.31 -1.30 -2.79
CA ASP A 10 2.19 -0.81 -2.00
C ASP A 10 1.43 -1.98 -1.37
N LEU A 11 0.58 -1.70 -0.37
CA LEU A 11 -0.18 -2.71 0.35
C LEU A 11 -1.62 -2.82 -0.16
N ASP A 12 -2.38 -1.74 0.03
CA ASP A 12 -3.83 -1.72 -0.23
C ASP A 12 -4.11 -1.60 -1.73
N GLY A 13 -4.63 -2.63 -2.37
CA GLY A 13 -4.85 -2.66 -3.83
C GLY A 13 -3.67 -3.27 -4.62
N THR A 14 -2.57 -3.58 -3.95
CA THR A 14 -1.38 -4.17 -4.59
C THR A 14 -1.06 -5.56 -4.05
N LEU A 15 -0.78 -5.71 -2.78
CA LEU A 15 -0.59 -7.01 -2.14
C LEU A 15 -1.90 -7.58 -1.59
N VAL A 16 -2.77 -6.72 -1.10
CA VAL A 16 -3.97 -7.09 -0.35
C VAL A 16 -5.20 -6.30 -0.83
N ASP A 17 -6.28 -7.00 -1.10
CA ASP A 17 -7.60 -6.39 -1.25
C ASP A 17 -8.19 -6.14 0.14
N THR A 18 -8.12 -4.90 0.59
CA THR A 18 -8.58 -4.45 1.91
C THR A 18 -9.95 -3.78 1.86
N ARG A 19 -10.59 -3.72 0.70
CA ARG A 19 -11.82 -2.95 0.45
C ARG A 19 -12.94 -3.31 1.41
N GLN A 20 -13.20 -4.59 1.60
CA GLN A 20 -14.30 -5.04 2.46
C GLN A 20 -14.06 -4.64 3.92
N GLY A 21 -12.86 -4.86 4.44
CA GLY A 21 -12.53 -4.53 5.83
C GLY A 21 -12.57 -3.02 6.11
N ILE A 22 -12.10 -2.20 5.15
CA ILE A 22 -12.18 -0.75 5.27
C ILE A 22 -13.64 -0.28 5.22
N ALA A 23 -14.42 -0.75 4.24
CA ALA A 23 -15.81 -0.35 4.07
C ALA A 23 -16.66 -0.72 5.29
N SER A 24 -16.59 -1.96 5.78
CA SER A 24 -17.34 -2.40 6.95
C SER A 24 -16.94 -1.66 8.25
N SER A 25 -15.66 -1.32 8.39
CA SER A 25 -15.19 -0.55 9.56
C SER A 25 -15.62 0.92 9.49
N ILE A 26 -15.69 1.52 8.30
CA ILE A 26 -16.26 2.86 8.11
C ILE A 26 -17.76 2.85 8.43
N GLU A 27 -18.51 1.87 7.89
CA GLU A 27 -19.94 1.72 8.18
C GLU A 27 -20.20 1.56 9.68
N TYR A 28 -19.43 0.73 10.35
CA TYR A 28 -19.49 0.57 11.80
C TYR A 28 -19.23 1.90 12.52
N ALA A 29 -18.20 2.64 12.17
CA ALA A 29 -17.88 3.92 12.78
C ALA A 29 -19.02 4.94 12.58
N ILE A 30 -19.58 5.03 11.37
CA ILE A 30 -20.70 5.91 11.05
C ILE A 30 -21.94 5.53 11.88
N SER A 31 -22.27 4.25 11.98
CA SER A 31 -23.41 3.80 12.76
C SER A 31 -23.32 4.15 14.26
N ARG A 32 -22.11 4.30 14.79
CA ARG A 32 -21.85 4.65 16.19
C ARG A 32 -21.84 6.15 16.46
N ILE A 33 -21.28 6.93 15.53
CA ILE A 33 -21.05 8.38 15.73
C ILE A 33 -22.13 9.22 15.06
N LEU A 34 -22.63 8.79 13.91
CA LEU A 34 -23.61 9.51 13.07
C LEU A 34 -24.77 8.59 12.66
N PRO A 35 -25.54 8.02 13.63
CA PRO A 35 -26.51 6.96 13.35
C PRO A 35 -27.64 7.36 12.38
N HIS A 36 -27.87 8.66 12.22
CA HIS A 36 -28.88 9.17 11.27
C HIS A 36 -28.35 9.30 9.83
N ARG A 37 -27.04 9.18 9.62
CA ARG A 37 -26.44 9.22 8.29
C ARG A 37 -26.41 7.84 7.65
N LYS A 38 -27.06 7.73 6.50
CA LYS A 38 -26.95 6.54 5.63
C LYS A 38 -25.92 6.82 4.56
N VAL A 39 -24.91 5.96 4.46
CA VAL A 39 -23.84 6.05 3.47
C VAL A 39 -23.70 4.69 2.84
N ASP A 40 -23.50 4.65 1.52
CA ASP A 40 -23.10 3.41 0.86
C ASP A 40 -21.56 3.25 0.99
N PRO A 41 -21.09 2.31 1.81
CA PRO A 41 -19.66 2.11 1.99
C PRO A 41 -18.93 1.63 0.72
N LYS A 42 -19.68 1.17 -0.29
CA LYS A 42 -19.10 0.73 -1.58
C LYS A 42 -18.52 1.87 -2.40
N VAL A 43 -18.94 3.12 -2.14
CA VAL A 43 -18.41 4.30 -2.85
C VAL A 43 -17.10 4.83 -2.25
N VAL A 44 -16.57 4.19 -1.23
CA VAL A 44 -15.30 4.60 -0.60
C VAL A 44 -14.15 4.38 -1.58
N THR A 45 -13.47 5.48 -1.91
CA THR A 45 -12.21 5.42 -2.67
C THR A 45 -11.07 5.10 -1.71
N ILE A 46 -10.49 3.92 -1.84
CA ILE A 46 -9.34 3.48 -1.03
C ILE A 46 -8.04 4.04 -1.63
N GLY A 47 -7.04 4.27 -0.79
CA GLY A 47 -5.74 4.84 -1.14
C GLY A 47 -5.42 6.12 -0.38
N PRO A 48 -6.30 7.13 -0.36
CA PRO A 48 -6.09 8.32 0.48
C PRO A 48 -6.09 8.01 1.99
N PRO A 49 -5.48 8.88 2.82
CA PRO A 49 -5.60 8.77 4.28
C PRO A 49 -7.05 8.74 4.76
N LEU A 50 -7.33 8.00 5.84
CA LEU A 50 -8.69 7.78 6.36
C LEU A 50 -9.50 9.08 6.53
N ARG A 51 -8.90 10.12 7.08
CA ARG A 51 -9.57 11.43 7.29
C ARG A 51 -10.04 12.06 5.99
N VAL A 52 -9.28 11.88 4.92
CA VAL A 52 -9.65 12.35 3.57
C VAL A 52 -10.81 11.53 3.04
N MET A 53 -10.76 10.20 3.20
CA MET A 53 -11.85 9.31 2.80
C MET A 53 -13.16 9.67 3.52
N LEU A 54 -13.12 9.84 4.85
CA LEU A 54 -14.29 10.21 5.65
C LEU A 54 -14.89 11.56 5.21
N ARG A 55 -14.06 12.58 4.98
CA ARG A 55 -14.54 13.89 4.50
C ARG A 55 -15.16 13.83 3.12
N ARG A 56 -14.57 13.07 2.20
CA ARG A 56 -15.12 12.88 0.84
C ARG A 56 -16.45 12.13 0.88
N LEU A 57 -16.54 11.09 1.71
CA LEU A 57 -17.72 10.25 1.83
C LEU A 57 -18.90 10.97 2.47
N LEU A 58 -18.63 11.76 3.51
CA LEU A 58 -19.67 12.37 4.35
C LEU A 58 -19.98 13.82 3.98
N GLY A 59 -19.13 14.48 3.19
CA GLY A 59 -19.28 15.90 2.87
C GLY A 59 -19.12 16.78 4.10
N SER A 60 -20.21 17.44 4.55
CA SER A 60 -20.18 18.33 5.70
C SER A 60 -20.05 17.56 7.00
N VAL A 61 -18.86 17.50 7.57
CA VAL A 61 -18.52 16.95 8.88
C VAL A 61 -17.56 17.85 9.62
N THR A 62 -17.75 18.00 10.91
CA THR A 62 -16.87 18.77 11.80
C THR A 62 -15.55 18.00 12.04
N SER A 63 -14.52 18.70 12.47
CA SER A 63 -13.26 18.06 12.86
C SER A 63 -13.45 17.11 14.04
N ALA A 64 -14.28 17.46 15.02
CA ALA A 64 -14.60 16.61 16.16
C ALA A 64 -15.30 15.30 15.75
N GLU A 65 -16.24 15.37 14.79
CA GLU A 65 -16.88 14.16 14.24
C GLU A 65 -15.89 13.28 13.50
N VAL A 66 -14.98 13.86 12.71
CA VAL A 66 -13.92 13.10 12.03
C VAL A 66 -12.99 12.43 13.04
N ASP A 67 -12.62 13.11 14.12
CA ASP A 67 -11.78 12.55 15.18
C ASP A 67 -12.46 11.36 15.87
N ALA A 68 -13.75 11.50 16.19
CA ALA A 68 -14.54 10.42 16.78
C ALA A 68 -14.72 9.23 15.83
N LEU A 69 -15.03 9.49 14.56
CA LEU A 69 -15.14 8.46 13.52
C LEU A 69 -13.81 7.71 13.34
N GLU A 70 -12.70 8.42 13.27
CA GLU A 70 -11.37 7.83 13.14
C GLU A 70 -11.04 6.93 14.32
N ALA A 71 -11.32 7.36 15.56
CA ALA A 71 -11.06 6.57 16.75
C ALA A 71 -11.85 5.25 16.76
N VAL A 72 -13.15 5.30 16.41
CA VAL A 72 -14.00 4.11 16.32
C VAL A 72 -13.58 3.21 15.17
N PHE A 73 -13.29 3.80 14.00
CA PHE A 73 -12.77 3.06 12.84
C PHE A 73 -11.50 2.28 13.18
N ARG A 74 -10.49 2.96 13.77
CA ARG A 74 -9.21 2.33 14.12
C ARG A 74 -9.42 1.15 15.06
N LYS A 75 -10.20 1.33 16.12
CA LYS A 75 -10.52 0.26 17.05
C LYS A 75 -11.16 -0.94 16.34
N GLN A 76 -12.16 -0.71 15.48
CA GLN A 76 -12.86 -1.76 14.75
C GLN A 76 -11.94 -2.42 13.70
N TYR A 77 -11.21 -1.60 12.94
CA TYR A 77 -10.34 -2.11 11.87
C TYR A 77 -9.18 -2.94 12.44
N ASP A 78 -8.53 -2.47 13.49
CA ASP A 78 -7.35 -3.12 14.09
C ASP A 78 -7.71 -4.38 14.91
N THR A 79 -9.00 -4.64 15.17
CA THR A 79 -9.47 -5.88 15.83
C THR A 79 -10.09 -6.88 14.86
N GLU A 80 -10.97 -6.43 13.97
CA GLU A 80 -11.78 -7.29 13.11
C GLU A 80 -11.70 -6.94 11.62
N GLY A 81 -11.64 -5.65 11.28
CA GLY A 81 -11.75 -5.22 9.88
C GLY A 81 -10.61 -5.74 9.01
N TYR A 82 -9.37 -5.73 9.49
CA TYR A 82 -8.22 -6.19 8.72
C TYR A 82 -8.32 -7.69 8.33
N LYS A 83 -9.02 -8.51 9.11
CA LYS A 83 -9.24 -9.93 8.82
C LYS A 83 -10.20 -10.17 7.64
N GLN A 84 -10.99 -9.16 7.26
CA GLN A 84 -11.91 -9.21 6.13
C GLN A 84 -11.23 -8.86 4.79
N SER A 85 -9.93 -8.69 4.81
CA SER A 85 -9.10 -8.49 3.63
C SER A 85 -8.78 -9.82 2.93
N ARG A 86 -8.16 -9.78 1.75
CA ARG A 86 -7.67 -10.97 1.04
C ARG A 86 -6.35 -10.67 0.35
N LEU A 87 -5.42 -11.61 0.35
CA LEU A 87 -4.26 -11.52 -0.56
C LEU A 87 -4.75 -11.57 -2.01
N TYR A 88 -4.15 -10.76 -2.88
CA TYR A 88 -4.32 -10.98 -4.30
C TYR A 88 -3.73 -12.33 -4.73
N PRO A 89 -4.30 -12.96 -5.78
CA PRO A 89 -3.82 -14.26 -6.26
C PRO A 89 -2.32 -14.24 -6.57
N GLY A 90 -1.61 -15.22 -6.06
CA GLY A 90 -0.18 -15.41 -6.31
C GLY A 90 0.76 -14.59 -5.43
N VAL A 91 0.28 -13.72 -4.54
CA VAL A 91 1.16 -12.86 -3.71
C VAL A 91 2.12 -13.67 -2.86
N ASP A 92 1.64 -14.64 -2.08
CA ASP A 92 2.50 -15.44 -1.18
C ASP A 92 3.59 -16.20 -1.96
N SER A 93 3.21 -16.93 -3.00
CA SER A 93 4.14 -17.71 -3.81
C SER A 93 5.16 -16.86 -4.57
N THR A 94 4.72 -15.68 -5.04
CA THR A 94 5.59 -14.76 -5.78
C THR A 94 6.60 -14.09 -4.84
N LEU A 95 6.16 -13.59 -3.67
CA LEU A 95 7.07 -13.04 -2.66
C LEU A 95 8.12 -14.06 -2.23
N ASN A 96 7.70 -15.32 -2.01
CA ASN A 96 8.63 -16.42 -1.72
C ASN A 96 9.67 -16.60 -2.83
N SER A 97 9.24 -16.57 -4.09
CA SER A 97 10.14 -16.69 -5.25
C SER A 97 11.14 -15.54 -5.33
N LEU A 98 10.69 -14.30 -5.09
CA LEU A 98 11.55 -13.12 -5.10
C LEU A 98 12.62 -13.18 -4.00
N VAL A 99 12.24 -13.59 -2.80
CA VAL A 99 13.19 -13.80 -1.69
C VAL A 99 14.18 -14.93 -2.01
N ALA A 100 13.72 -16.02 -2.62
CA ALA A 100 14.58 -17.11 -3.06
C ALA A 100 15.57 -16.69 -4.16
N LEU A 101 15.25 -15.65 -4.93
CA LEU A 101 16.16 -15.00 -5.87
C LEU A 101 17.13 -14.02 -5.19
N GLY A 102 17.02 -13.79 -3.87
CA GLY A 102 17.87 -12.85 -3.14
C GLY A 102 17.44 -11.38 -3.29
N LEU A 103 16.22 -11.12 -3.78
CA LEU A 103 15.70 -9.76 -3.96
C LEU A 103 15.04 -9.27 -2.67
N PRO A 104 15.52 -8.18 -2.06
CA PRO A 104 14.87 -7.60 -0.89
C PRO A 104 13.52 -7.00 -1.28
N CYS A 105 12.49 -7.38 -0.53
CA CYS A 105 11.12 -6.92 -0.71
C CYS A 105 10.74 -5.93 0.39
N PHE A 106 10.13 -4.82 0.03
CA PHE A 106 9.72 -3.75 0.94
C PHE A 106 8.23 -3.48 0.76
N VAL A 107 7.59 -3.02 1.83
CA VAL A 107 6.25 -2.43 1.77
C VAL A 107 6.36 -0.94 1.96
N LEU A 108 5.72 -0.17 1.10
CA LEU A 108 5.59 1.29 1.17
C LEU A 108 4.11 1.66 1.05
N THR A 109 3.51 2.15 2.12
CA THR A 109 2.06 2.35 2.17
C THR A 109 1.66 3.62 2.90
N ASN A 110 0.52 4.22 2.52
CA ASN A 110 -0.13 5.29 3.27
C ASN A 110 -0.90 4.78 4.52
N LYS A 111 -0.99 3.46 4.67
CA LYS A 111 -1.61 2.84 5.85
C LYS A 111 -0.68 2.97 7.07
N PRO A 112 -1.21 3.29 8.28
CA PRO A 112 -0.44 3.33 9.51
C PRO A 112 0.23 2.00 9.85
N LYS A 113 1.30 2.07 10.66
CA LYS A 113 2.14 0.92 11.01
C LYS A 113 1.37 -0.21 11.70
N THR A 114 0.47 0.11 12.63
CA THR A 114 -0.30 -0.91 13.36
C THR A 114 -1.12 -1.81 12.43
N PRO A 115 -2.09 -1.30 11.63
CA PRO A 115 -2.86 -2.15 10.73
C PRO A 115 -2.00 -2.80 9.63
N THR A 116 -0.92 -2.16 9.17
CA THR A 116 0.02 -2.77 8.23
C THR A 116 0.64 -4.03 8.81
N ASN A 117 1.19 -3.96 10.02
CA ASN A 117 1.79 -5.13 10.68
C ASN A 117 0.76 -6.23 10.97
N LEU A 118 -0.46 -5.86 11.38
CA LEU A 118 -1.54 -6.83 11.59
C LEU A 118 -1.84 -7.62 10.32
N ILE A 119 -1.97 -6.94 9.17
CA ILE A 119 -2.22 -7.58 7.88
C ILE A 119 -1.05 -8.49 7.48
N LEU A 120 0.18 -7.98 7.50
CA LEU A 120 1.37 -8.75 7.09
C LEU A 120 1.55 -10.04 7.91
N ASN A 121 1.29 -9.95 9.22
CA ASN A 121 1.38 -11.11 10.11
C ASN A 121 0.20 -12.07 9.93
N TYR A 122 -1.03 -11.55 9.81
CA TYR A 122 -2.23 -12.39 9.66
C TYR A 122 -2.18 -13.27 8.41
N TYR A 123 -1.66 -12.71 7.31
CA TYR A 123 -1.48 -13.46 6.06
C TYR A 123 -0.14 -14.20 5.95
N GLY A 124 0.72 -14.10 6.97
CA GLY A 124 2.00 -14.79 7.02
C GLY A 124 3.03 -14.30 5.99
N ILE A 125 2.81 -13.13 5.38
CA ILE A 125 3.74 -12.57 4.39
C ILE A 125 4.82 -11.66 5.01
N ALA A 126 4.73 -11.34 6.29
CA ALA A 126 5.74 -10.55 7.01
C ALA A 126 7.15 -11.15 6.87
N LYS A 127 7.26 -12.47 6.81
CA LYS A 127 8.54 -13.21 6.66
C LYS A 127 9.29 -12.92 5.36
N TYR A 128 8.61 -12.40 4.34
CA TYR A 128 9.21 -12.04 3.06
C TYR A 128 9.62 -10.57 2.98
N ILE A 129 9.17 -9.74 3.93
CA ILE A 129 9.32 -8.29 3.87
C ILE A 129 10.53 -7.86 4.69
N THR A 130 11.51 -7.27 4.01
CA THR A 130 12.72 -6.72 4.63
C THR A 130 12.40 -5.55 5.55
N ALA A 131 11.51 -4.66 5.12
CA ALA A 131 10.97 -3.58 5.95
C ALA A 131 9.63 -3.08 5.39
N ALA A 132 8.73 -2.68 6.30
CA ALA A 132 7.52 -1.95 5.96
C ALA A 132 7.67 -0.49 6.40
N VAL A 133 7.45 0.43 5.47
CA VAL A 133 7.53 1.87 5.72
C VAL A 133 6.14 2.47 5.57
N CYS A 134 5.67 3.03 6.68
CA CYS A 134 4.36 3.65 6.86
C CYS A 134 4.55 5.15 7.16
N PRO A 135 3.52 5.99 7.08
CA PRO A 135 3.63 7.41 7.41
C PRO A 135 4.21 7.65 8.81
N ASP A 136 3.81 6.84 9.78
CA ASP A 136 4.20 6.90 11.20
C ASP A 136 5.41 6.01 11.54
N SER A 137 6.22 5.63 10.54
CA SER A 137 7.47 4.87 10.78
C SER A 137 8.58 5.71 11.36
N VAL A 138 8.48 7.02 11.28
CA VAL A 138 9.45 8.02 11.79
C VAL A 138 8.72 9.15 12.53
N VAL A 139 9.49 9.96 13.26
CA VAL A 139 8.99 11.15 13.96
C VAL A 139 9.86 12.34 13.55
N PRO A 140 9.29 13.41 12.97
CA PRO A 140 7.88 13.55 12.54
C PRO A 140 7.51 12.55 11.43
N PRO A 141 6.20 12.26 11.26
CA PRO A 141 5.74 11.36 10.20
C PRO A 141 6.11 11.85 8.80
N PHE A 142 6.30 10.92 7.85
CA PHE A 142 6.49 11.28 6.45
C PHE A 142 5.32 12.10 5.92
N VAL A 143 5.60 13.17 5.20
CA VAL A 143 4.57 14.06 4.62
C VAL A 143 4.06 13.54 3.27
N SER A 144 4.79 12.63 2.63
CA SER A 144 4.41 12.05 1.34
C SER A 144 4.98 10.64 1.15
N LYS A 145 4.35 9.88 0.25
CA LYS A 145 4.86 8.56 -0.18
C LYS A 145 6.22 8.68 -0.88
N LEU A 146 6.48 9.79 -1.57
CA LEU A 146 7.77 10.09 -2.18
C LEU A 146 8.90 10.21 -1.13
N GLU A 147 8.65 10.93 -0.05
CA GLU A 147 9.63 11.07 1.03
C GLU A 147 9.98 9.71 1.65
N ALA A 148 8.94 8.90 1.90
CA ALA A 148 9.11 7.55 2.40
C ALA A 148 9.85 6.63 1.40
N ALA A 149 9.59 6.75 0.08
CA ALA A 149 10.32 6.03 -0.96
C ALA A 149 11.81 6.40 -0.98
N LYS A 150 12.14 7.68 -0.93
CA LYS A 150 13.53 8.16 -0.84
C LYS A 150 14.24 7.64 0.42
N SER A 151 13.52 7.57 1.53
CA SER A 151 14.04 7.00 2.78
C SER A 151 14.38 5.51 2.65
N ILE A 152 13.53 4.71 1.99
CA ILE A 152 13.84 3.30 1.70
C ILE A 152 15.09 3.22 0.83
N MET A 153 15.15 3.97 -0.28
CA MET A 153 16.27 3.95 -1.22
C MET A 153 17.59 4.23 -0.52
N SER A 154 17.64 5.27 0.31
CA SER A 154 18.84 5.67 1.04
C SER A 154 19.22 4.69 2.15
N ARG A 155 18.24 4.27 2.97
CA ARG A 155 18.47 3.42 4.15
C ARG A 155 18.99 2.03 3.79
N PHE A 156 18.54 1.49 2.66
CA PHE A 156 18.88 0.14 2.23
C PHE A 156 19.86 0.11 1.05
N ASP A 157 20.45 1.26 0.70
CA ASP A 157 21.41 1.40 -0.41
C ASP A 157 20.86 0.77 -1.71
N LEU A 158 19.63 1.16 -2.09
CA LEU A 158 18.98 0.62 -3.27
C LEU A 158 19.36 1.39 -4.53
N THR A 159 19.51 0.66 -5.64
CA THR A 159 19.83 1.25 -6.95
C THR A 159 18.61 1.83 -7.65
N ARG A 160 18.83 2.67 -8.65
CA ARG A 160 17.78 3.18 -9.55
C ARG A 160 17.08 2.08 -10.38
N ASN A 161 17.66 0.88 -10.45
CA ASN A 161 17.03 -0.28 -11.07
C ASN A 161 15.98 -0.95 -10.15
N SER A 162 15.78 -0.43 -8.95
CA SER A 162 14.70 -0.86 -8.08
C SER A 162 13.33 -0.54 -8.67
N ILE A 163 12.33 -1.30 -8.28
CA ILE A 163 10.99 -1.22 -8.84
C ILE A 163 10.00 -0.92 -7.73
N LEU A 164 9.12 0.07 -7.95
CA LEU A 164 7.95 0.29 -7.13
C LEU A 164 6.72 -0.24 -7.87
N VAL A 165 5.98 -1.11 -7.21
CA VAL A 165 4.71 -1.69 -7.70
C VAL A 165 3.58 -1.11 -6.89
N GLY A 166 2.59 -0.53 -7.54
CA GLY A 166 1.44 0.07 -6.88
C GLY A 166 0.27 0.24 -7.84
N ASP A 167 -0.89 0.58 -7.29
CA ASP A 167 -2.13 0.72 -8.06
C ASP A 167 -2.64 2.16 -8.15
N SER A 168 -1.92 3.13 -7.55
CA SER A 168 -2.35 4.51 -7.43
C SER A 168 -1.42 5.52 -8.10
N SER A 169 -1.92 6.74 -8.34
CA SER A 169 -1.09 7.86 -8.79
C SER A 169 -0.03 8.24 -7.77
N ASP A 170 -0.31 8.10 -6.46
CA ASP A 170 0.66 8.38 -5.40
C ASP A 170 1.89 7.45 -5.51
N ASP A 171 1.68 6.20 -5.96
CA ASP A 171 2.77 5.24 -6.21
C ASP A 171 3.61 5.65 -7.40
N ALA A 172 2.95 6.02 -8.51
CA ALA A 172 3.61 6.48 -9.72
C ALA A 172 4.43 7.76 -9.45
N GLU A 173 3.86 8.73 -8.73
CA GLU A 173 4.56 9.95 -8.31
C GLU A 173 5.76 9.65 -7.40
N ALA A 174 5.61 8.73 -6.46
CA ALA A 174 6.68 8.33 -5.57
C ALA A 174 7.82 7.66 -6.31
N ALA A 175 7.52 6.76 -7.26
CA ALA A 175 8.52 6.10 -8.09
C ALA A 175 9.26 7.09 -8.97
N HIS A 176 8.53 7.95 -9.70
CA HIS A 176 9.10 8.98 -10.56
C HIS A 176 10.01 9.94 -9.78
N GLY A 177 9.52 10.48 -8.68
CA GLY A 177 10.28 11.41 -7.84
C GLY A 177 11.47 10.77 -7.11
N ALA A 178 11.48 9.45 -6.91
CA ALA A 178 12.60 8.69 -6.40
C ALA A 178 13.55 8.19 -7.52
N SER A 179 13.21 8.47 -8.80
CA SER A 179 13.97 8.03 -9.99
C SER A 179 14.15 6.51 -10.06
N ILE A 180 13.10 5.76 -9.71
CA ILE A 180 13.03 4.31 -9.86
C ILE A 180 11.89 3.92 -10.79
N ARG A 181 11.94 2.70 -11.31
CA ARG A 181 10.93 2.16 -12.22
C ARG A 181 9.60 1.98 -11.51
N PHE A 182 8.51 2.34 -12.17
CA PHE A 182 7.15 2.06 -11.73
C PHE A 182 6.53 0.93 -12.54
N VAL A 183 5.82 0.02 -11.86
CA VAL A 183 4.99 -1.02 -12.47
C VAL A 183 3.59 -0.94 -11.88
N ALA A 184 2.60 -0.70 -12.72
CA ALA A 184 1.22 -0.53 -12.30
C ALA A 184 0.55 -1.88 -12.03
N ALA A 185 -0.04 -2.04 -10.84
CA ALA A 185 -0.91 -3.16 -10.48
C ALA A 185 -2.33 -2.87 -11.02
N ALA A 186 -2.58 -3.22 -12.28
CA ALA A 186 -3.84 -2.89 -12.98
C ALA A 186 -5.07 -3.63 -12.41
N TYR A 187 -4.86 -4.64 -11.57
CA TYR A 187 -5.90 -5.36 -10.85
C TYR A 187 -6.36 -4.66 -9.56
N GLY A 188 -5.68 -3.60 -9.14
CA GLY A 188 -5.94 -2.86 -7.91
C GLY A 188 -7.15 -1.92 -7.96
N TYR A 189 -7.16 -0.91 -7.11
CA TYR A 189 -8.26 0.06 -6.99
C TYR A 189 -8.10 1.26 -7.90
N GLY A 190 -6.88 1.50 -8.37
CA GLY A 190 -6.50 2.69 -9.10
C GLY A 190 -7.18 2.81 -10.46
N ASN A 191 -7.38 4.04 -10.88
CA ASN A 191 -7.88 4.31 -12.22
C ASN A 191 -6.70 4.24 -13.21
N ALA A 192 -6.70 3.22 -14.08
CA ALA A 192 -5.67 3.01 -15.10
C ALA A 192 -5.39 4.29 -15.92
N HIS A 193 -6.42 5.10 -16.24
CA HIS A 193 -6.24 6.37 -16.96
C HIS A 193 -5.44 7.42 -16.20
N ARG A 194 -5.49 7.45 -14.87
CA ARG A 194 -4.67 8.38 -14.09
C ARG A 194 -3.23 7.91 -13.95
N ILE A 195 -3.03 6.61 -13.93
CA ILE A 195 -1.69 6.00 -13.86
C ILE A 195 -0.96 6.17 -15.19
N THR A 196 -1.64 6.04 -16.32
CA THR A 196 -1.07 6.21 -17.68
C THR A 196 -0.65 7.66 -18.01
N GLN A 197 -1.10 8.66 -17.25
CA GLN A 197 -0.59 10.04 -17.39
C GLN A 197 0.89 10.17 -17.02
N TYR A 198 1.44 9.22 -16.27
CA TYR A 198 2.87 9.13 -15.96
C TYR A 198 3.66 8.36 -17.01
N SER A 199 3.24 8.38 -18.29
CA SER A 199 3.85 7.85 -19.50
C SER A 199 4.49 6.43 -19.39
N ASP A 200 4.25 5.58 -20.36
CA ASP A 200 4.94 4.30 -20.61
C ASP A 200 5.16 3.37 -19.39
N CYS A 201 4.29 3.47 -18.35
CA CYS A 201 4.40 2.57 -17.22
C CYS A 201 3.96 1.15 -17.62
N GLU A 202 4.80 0.20 -17.35
CA GLU A 202 4.46 -1.21 -17.50
C GLU A 202 3.35 -1.59 -16.53
N GLN A 203 2.50 -2.51 -16.96
CA GLN A 203 1.35 -2.96 -16.19
C GLN A 203 1.40 -4.46 -15.98
N ILE A 204 0.91 -4.89 -14.83
CA ILE A 204 0.68 -6.30 -14.53
C ILE A 204 -0.82 -6.51 -14.23
N LEU A 205 -1.37 -7.58 -14.80
CA LEU A 205 -2.75 -8.02 -14.56
C LEU A 205 -2.86 -9.06 -13.45
N LEU A 206 -1.74 -9.68 -13.10
CA LEU A 206 -1.57 -10.62 -12.00
C LEU A 206 -0.29 -10.28 -11.25
N PHE A 207 -0.29 -10.39 -9.92
CA PHE A 207 0.90 -10.08 -9.12
C PHE A 207 2.11 -10.94 -9.52
N SER A 208 1.90 -12.20 -9.89
CA SER A 208 2.97 -13.09 -10.34
C SER A 208 3.75 -12.62 -11.57
N GLU A 209 3.17 -11.70 -12.35
CA GLU A 209 3.86 -11.15 -13.53
C GLU A 209 5.05 -10.26 -13.17
N ILE A 210 5.16 -9.82 -11.90
CA ILE A 210 6.33 -9.06 -11.43
C ILE A 210 7.64 -9.85 -11.60
N LEU A 211 7.58 -11.17 -11.63
CA LEU A 211 8.74 -12.02 -11.88
C LEU A 211 9.39 -11.77 -13.25
N LYS A 212 8.64 -11.25 -14.22
CA LYS A 212 9.18 -10.86 -15.56
C LYS A 212 10.18 -9.71 -15.46
N PHE A 213 10.11 -8.93 -14.38
CA PHE A 213 10.95 -7.75 -14.13
C PHE A 213 12.09 -8.05 -13.16
N ALA A 214 12.12 -9.25 -12.58
CA ALA A 214 13.22 -9.66 -11.70
C ALA A 214 14.52 -9.73 -12.53
N PRO A 215 15.63 -9.13 -12.05
CA PRO A 215 16.91 -9.22 -12.74
C PRO A 215 17.37 -10.68 -12.81
N PRO A 216 18.02 -11.09 -13.92
CA PRO A 216 18.58 -12.43 -14.02
C PRO A 216 19.64 -12.66 -12.94
N ARG A 217 19.73 -13.89 -12.40
CA ARG A 217 20.68 -14.27 -11.33
C ARG A 217 22.12 -13.84 -11.58
N THR A 218 22.53 -13.77 -12.84
CA THR A 218 23.90 -13.41 -13.25
C THR A 218 24.30 -11.98 -12.85
N LEU A 219 23.34 -11.04 -12.70
CA LEU A 219 23.60 -9.66 -12.29
C LEU A 219 23.67 -9.47 -10.75
N MET A 220 23.36 -10.50 -9.97
CA MET A 220 23.36 -10.42 -8.50
C MET A 220 24.69 -10.85 -7.88
N LEU A 221 25.58 -11.47 -8.65
CA LEU A 221 26.85 -12.05 -8.19
C LEU A 221 28.08 -11.17 -8.53
N THR A 222 27.89 -10.07 -9.22
CA THR A 222 28.95 -9.08 -9.56
C THR A 222 28.83 -7.83 -8.71
#